data_d5707eb73d50b3da7a7a953998f42d09
#
_entry.id   d5707eb73d50b3da7a7a953998f42d09
#
_cell.length_a   1.000
_cell.length_b   1.000
_cell.length_c   1.000
_cell.angle_alpha   90.00
_cell.angle_beta   90.00
_cell.angle_gamma   90.00
#
_symmetry.space_group_name_H-M   'P 1'
#
loop_
_entity.id
_entity.type
_entity.pdbx_description
1 polymer ?
#
loop_
_entity_poly.entity_id
_entity_poly.type
_entity_poly.pdbx_seq_one_letter_code
_entity_poly.pdbx_strand_id
1 'polypeptide(L)'
;MNLIHRIFHRLETGTASLKNDWQTRRLAREVAGASPKGGRLTPVIIFNASTRIRGHSLNAAFSLLASWSVRLQGVEVIHFVCHAGMSRCLQGTNQEDVHHAMPCGLCLRQSRANFTASNTCYFTYQRDMQMAAVLEGLTLQSLLQFEQPFEDGRIPLGAMVLASVRWRLRRLTLSDDEPTRFLVREFILSAWNVVAEFDRLLKRTHPQAVVVFNGQTFPEAAVYWLAKQRGLRVITHEVSMYPLSGFFTAGQATALPMPIPENYELSPAQNARLDDLMQARFEGKFSMAGIRFFPEIKALDEAFLKKATGFKQIVPIFTNVIFDTTQQHSNALFSDMFTWLDRVLEVVKAHPQTLFVLRSHPDEARPGKVSRESVAMWVESSGAVGLDNFIFIAPDEYISSYELIRRSKFVMIYNSTIGLESSIMGVPVLCAGSARFTDFGTVFFPTSAEAYLQQLEEFLASDEVKIHPEHTRNSRRFFYFHYFIASLRFGEFLEPSTQRGFVRWKKFPLSLLSTSAYIRALLDGILHDGKFLLSE
;
A
#
# COMPACT_ATOMS: atom_id res chain seq x y z
N MET A 1 -26.53 2.33 -17.36
CA MET A 1 -25.96 1.12 -17.97
C MET A 1 -27.06 0.06 -18.07
N ASN A 2 -27.42 -0.36 -19.29
CA ASN A 2 -28.58 -1.23 -19.59
C ASN A 2 -28.35 -2.63 -18.97
N LEU A 3 -29.42 -3.32 -18.53
CA LEU A 3 -29.39 -4.66 -17.93
C LEU A 3 -28.65 -5.67 -18.81
N ILE A 4 -28.83 -5.61 -20.13
CA ILE A 4 -28.13 -6.43 -21.12
C ILE A 4 -26.61 -6.22 -21.05
N HIS A 5 -26.15 -4.97 -20.94
CA HIS A 5 -24.71 -4.65 -20.82
C HIS A 5 -24.10 -5.19 -19.51
N ARG A 6 -24.89 -5.19 -18.42
CA ARG A 6 -24.47 -5.80 -17.14
C ARG A 6 -24.34 -7.34 -17.22
N ILE A 7 -25.25 -7.98 -17.97
CA ILE A 7 -25.20 -9.44 -18.16
C ILE A 7 -24.01 -9.81 -19.04
N PHE A 8 -23.79 -9.15 -20.18
CA PHE A 8 -22.64 -9.37 -21.04
C PHE A 8 -21.31 -9.14 -20.30
N HIS A 9 -21.20 -8.05 -19.56
CA HIS A 9 -19.99 -7.77 -18.76
C HIS A 9 -19.75 -8.85 -17.68
N ARG A 10 -20.81 -9.38 -17.04
CA ARG A 10 -20.68 -10.49 -16.07
C ARG A 10 -20.26 -11.80 -16.73
N LEU A 11 -20.74 -12.09 -17.93
CA LEU A 11 -20.36 -13.26 -18.70
C LEU A 11 -18.89 -13.18 -19.17
N GLU A 12 -18.48 -12.04 -19.72
CA GLU A 12 -17.09 -11.81 -20.14
C GLU A 12 -16.11 -11.87 -18.96
N THR A 13 -16.43 -11.24 -17.84
CA THR A 13 -15.57 -11.31 -16.64
C THR A 13 -15.54 -12.73 -16.04
N GLY A 14 -16.66 -13.46 -16.11
CA GLY A 14 -16.75 -14.85 -15.67
C GLY A 14 -15.89 -15.78 -16.51
N THR A 15 -15.98 -15.70 -17.82
CA THR A 15 -15.18 -16.52 -18.76
C THR A 15 -13.69 -16.17 -18.71
N ALA A 16 -13.33 -14.89 -18.60
CA ALA A 16 -11.95 -14.44 -18.43
C ALA A 16 -11.33 -14.98 -17.13
N SER A 17 -12.09 -14.97 -16.04
CA SER A 17 -11.64 -15.55 -14.76
C SER A 17 -11.41 -17.05 -14.84
N LEU A 18 -12.33 -17.79 -15.46
CA LEU A 18 -12.19 -19.25 -15.65
C LEU A 18 -10.97 -19.60 -16.51
N LYS A 19 -10.73 -18.84 -17.58
CA LYS A 19 -9.55 -19.02 -18.44
C LYS A 19 -8.26 -18.76 -17.67
N ASN A 20 -8.22 -17.72 -16.84
CA ASN A 20 -7.06 -17.40 -16.02
C ASN A 20 -6.80 -18.48 -14.95
N ASP A 21 -7.85 -19.01 -14.30
CA ASP A 21 -7.75 -20.10 -13.33
C ASP A 21 -7.26 -21.39 -13.99
N TRP A 22 -7.71 -21.68 -15.22
CA TRP A 22 -7.22 -22.82 -15.99
C TRP A 22 -5.72 -22.68 -16.31
N GLN A 23 -5.30 -21.48 -16.73
CA GLN A 23 -3.89 -21.17 -17.01
C GLN A 23 -3.03 -21.28 -15.75
N THR A 24 -3.53 -20.80 -14.60
CA THR A 24 -2.87 -20.96 -13.30
C THR A 24 -2.63 -22.43 -12.98
N ARG A 25 -3.67 -23.28 -13.11
CA ARG A 25 -3.55 -24.72 -12.84
C ARG A 25 -2.59 -25.41 -13.81
N ARG A 26 -2.59 -24.99 -15.06
CA ARG A 26 -1.67 -25.52 -16.07
C ARG A 26 -0.22 -25.19 -15.68
N LEU A 27 0.11 -23.91 -15.46
CA LEU A 27 1.44 -23.47 -15.05
C LEU A 27 1.90 -24.17 -13.76
N ALA A 28 1.02 -24.25 -12.75
CA ALA A 28 1.33 -24.91 -11.50
C ALA A 28 1.70 -26.40 -11.66
N ARG A 29 1.03 -27.13 -12.59
CA ARG A 29 1.37 -28.54 -12.92
C ARG A 29 2.68 -28.65 -13.70
N GLU A 30 2.92 -27.73 -14.64
CA GLU A 30 4.17 -27.69 -15.41
C GLU A 30 5.36 -27.44 -14.46
N VAL A 31 5.21 -26.48 -13.51
CA VAL A 31 6.21 -26.22 -12.45
C VAL A 31 6.43 -27.47 -11.61
N ALA A 32 5.35 -28.11 -11.14
CA ALA A 32 5.46 -29.33 -10.31
C ALA A 32 6.18 -30.48 -11.02
N GLY A 33 5.95 -30.62 -12.33
CA GLY A 33 6.63 -31.63 -13.15
C GLY A 33 8.11 -31.31 -13.40
N ALA A 34 8.48 -30.04 -13.48
CA ALA A 34 9.84 -29.58 -13.75
C ALA A 34 10.68 -29.36 -12.48
N SER A 35 10.03 -29.24 -11.31
CA SER A 35 10.74 -29.02 -10.05
C SER A 35 11.58 -30.27 -9.66
N PRO A 36 12.84 -30.07 -9.23
CA PRO A 36 13.68 -31.18 -8.76
C PRO A 36 13.02 -31.94 -7.61
N LYS A 37 13.09 -33.27 -7.66
CA LYS A 37 12.57 -34.15 -6.61
C LYS A 37 13.68 -34.45 -5.60
N GLY A 38 13.38 -34.38 -4.30
CA GLY A 38 14.31 -34.77 -3.24
C GLY A 38 15.26 -33.69 -2.71
N GLY A 39 14.97 -32.42 -2.94
CA GLY A 39 15.72 -31.33 -2.32
C GLY A 39 15.59 -31.35 -0.78
N ARG A 40 16.74 -31.41 -0.07
CA ARG A 40 16.84 -31.39 1.41
C ARG A 40 16.97 -29.95 1.96
N LEU A 41 16.59 -28.93 1.18
CA LEU A 41 16.68 -27.54 1.63
C LEU A 41 15.49 -27.23 2.54
N THR A 42 15.75 -26.50 3.61
CA THR A 42 14.71 -25.98 4.51
C THR A 42 13.65 -25.20 3.73
N PRO A 43 12.37 -25.40 4.02
CA PRO A 43 11.31 -24.85 3.19
C PRO A 43 11.20 -23.34 3.31
N VAL A 44 10.56 -22.72 2.31
CA VAL A 44 10.05 -21.34 2.36
C VAL A 44 8.55 -21.40 2.58
N ILE A 45 8.02 -20.65 3.55
CA ILE A 45 6.58 -20.52 3.76
C ILE A 45 6.08 -19.27 3.05
N ILE A 46 4.94 -19.36 2.37
CA ILE A 46 4.26 -18.21 1.74
C ILE A 46 2.85 -18.07 2.29
N PHE A 47 2.48 -16.85 2.72
CA PHE A 47 1.17 -16.52 3.24
C PHE A 47 0.66 -15.16 2.77
N ASN A 48 -0.47 -15.14 2.04
CA ASN A 48 -1.10 -13.93 1.53
C ASN A 48 -2.63 -14.08 1.48
N ALA A 49 -3.27 -14.19 2.64
CA ALA A 49 -4.72 -14.46 2.72
C ALA A 49 -5.57 -13.24 2.37
N SER A 50 -5.04 -12.01 2.57
CA SER A 50 -5.77 -10.75 2.35
C SER A 50 -5.57 -10.15 0.96
N THR A 51 -4.88 -10.84 0.05
CA THR A 51 -4.57 -10.27 -1.28
C THR A 51 -5.74 -10.32 -2.25
N ARG A 52 -6.61 -11.34 -2.18
CA ARG A 52 -7.79 -11.49 -3.05
C ARG A 52 -8.72 -12.62 -2.60
N ILE A 53 -10.04 -12.40 -2.74
CA ILE A 53 -11.06 -13.46 -2.59
C ILE A 53 -11.21 -14.26 -3.88
N ARG A 54 -11.27 -13.59 -5.04
CA ARG A 54 -11.47 -14.19 -6.36
C ARG A 54 -10.59 -13.49 -7.38
N GLY A 55 -10.08 -14.25 -8.36
CA GLY A 55 -9.16 -13.77 -9.39
C GLY A 55 -7.77 -13.45 -8.82
N HIS A 56 -6.91 -12.85 -9.62
CA HIS A 56 -5.56 -12.49 -9.22
C HIS A 56 -5.42 -10.97 -9.12
N SER A 57 -5.08 -10.47 -7.92
CA SER A 57 -4.45 -9.16 -7.78
C SER A 57 -2.97 -9.25 -8.14
N LEU A 58 -2.30 -8.13 -8.28
CA LEU A 58 -0.84 -8.10 -8.44
C LEU A 58 -0.14 -8.88 -7.32
N ASN A 59 -0.50 -8.59 -6.06
CA ASN A 59 0.12 -9.25 -4.91
C ASN A 59 -0.11 -10.78 -4.87
N ALA A 60 -1.30 -11.25 -5.27
CA ALA A 60 -1.56 -12.68 -5.41
C ALA A 60 -0.70 -13.32 -6.51
N ALA A 61 -0.54 -12.64 -7.65
CA ALA A 61 0.29 -13.11 -8.74
C ALA A 61 1.79 -13.11 -8.38
N PHE A 62 2.27 -12.10 -7.66
CA PHE A 62 3.66 -12.04 -7.18
C PHE A 62 3.99 -13.23 -6.28
N SER A 63 3.09 -13.60 -5.36
CA SER A 63 3.27 -14.76 -4.50
C SER A 63 3.35 -16.07 -5.29
N LEU A 64 2.55 -16.22 -6.33
CA LEU A 64 2.60 -17.42 -7.19
C LEU A 64 3.89 -17.46 -8.00
N LEU A 65 4.34 -16.33 -8.58
CA LEU A 65 5.62 -16.25 -9.28
C LEU A 65 6.78 -16.59 -8.34
N ALA A 66 6.79 -16.03 -7.13
CA ALA A 66 7.80 -16.37 -6.11
C ALA A 66 7.78 -17.87 -5.78
N SER A 67 6.59 -18.43 -5.52
CA SER A 67 6.44 -19.87 -5.24
C SER A 67 6.97 -20.75 -6.37
N TRP A 68 6.55 -20.48 -7.61
CA TRP A 68 6.94 -21.27 -8.76
C TRP A 68 8.44 -21.20 -9.03
N SER A 69 9.01 -20.01 -8.93
CA SER A 69 10.43 -19.78 -9.16
C SER A 69 11.31 -20.45 -8.09
N VAL A 70 10.94 -20.35 -6.80
CA VAL A 70 11.63 -21.02 -5.70
C VAL A 70 11.59 -22.54 -5.84
N ARG A 71 10.44 -23.12 -6.23
CA ARG A 71 10.29 -24.55 -6.45
C ARG A 71 11.16 -25.08 -7.59
N LEU A 72 11.32 -24.29 -8.66
CA LEU A 72 12.20 -24.66 -9.79
C LEU A 72 13.69 -24.67 -9.38
N GLN A 73 14.07 -23.99 -8.28
CA GLN A 73 15.41 -24.10 -7.68
C GLN A 73 15.56 -25.34 -6.76
N GLY A 74 14.56 -26.20 -6.67
CA GLY A 74 14.59 -27.40 -5.81
C GLY A 74 14.31 -27.12 -4.34
N VAL A 75 13.86 -25.91 -3.99
CA VAL A 75 13.48 -25.55 -2.62
C VAL A 75 12.00 -25.83 -2.41
N GLU A 76 11.67 -26.50 -1.31
CA GLU A 76 10.28 -26.75 -0.94
C GLU A 76 9.58 -25.43 -0.59
N VAL A 77 8.36 -25.24 -1.13
CA VAL A 77 7.48 -24.14 -0.75
C VAL A 77 6.23 -24.70 -0.09
N ILE A 78 5.95 -24.23 1.12
CA ILE A 78 4.73 -24.54 1.86
C ILE A 78 3.81 -23.30 1.83
N HIS A 79 2.65 -23.43 1.22
CA HIS A 79 1.62 -22.40 1.31
C HIS A 79 0.81 -22.58 2.58
N PHE A 80 0.81 -21.55 3.46
CA PHE A 80 -0.10 -21.49 4.60
C PHE A 80 -1.42 -20.86 4.13
N VAL A 81 -2.49 -21.64 4.11
CA VAL A 81 -3.71 -21.31 3.37
C VAL A 81 -4.92 -21.27 4.28
N CYS A 82 -5.66 -20.16 4.26
CA CYS A 82 -6.92 -20.01 4.97
C CYS A 82 -7.99 -20.93 4.37
N HIS A 83 -8.54 -21.80 5.20
CA HIS A 83 -9.69 -22.66 4.87
C HIS A 83 -10.87 -22.32 5.77
N ALA A 84 -11.49 -21.15 5.57
CA ALA A 84 -12.42 -20.53 6.50
C ALA A 84 -11.83 -20.41 7.92
N GLY A 85 -10.54 -20.07 8.00
CA GLY A 85 -9.75 -20.04 9.24
C GLY A 85 -9.89 -18.76 10.05
N MET A 86 -10.88 -17.93 9.75
CA MET A 86 -11.17 -16.67 10.45
C MET A 86 -12.67 -16.48 10.56
N SER A 87 -13.14 -16.00 11.72
CA SER A 87 -14.56 -15.66 11.93
C SER A 87 -14.95 -14.42 11.12
N ARG A 88 -14.01 -13.47 11.01
CA ARG A 88 -14.07 -12.30 10.14
C ARG A 88 -12.68 -12.09 9.54
N CYS A 89 -12.61 -11.66 8.28
CA CYS A 89 -11.35 -11.35 7.62
C CYS A 89 -11.42 -10.03 6.86
N LEU A 90 -10.27 -9.42 6.63
CA LEU A 90 -10.15 -8.11 5.99
C LEU A 90 -10.89 -8.03 4.64
N GLN A 91 -10.77 -9.05 3.79
CA GLN A 91 -11.37 -9.05 2.45
C GLN A 91 -12.83 -9.49 2.44
N GLY A 92 -13.19 -10.46 3.29
CA GLY A 92 -14.50 -11.09 3.25
C GLY A 92 -15.58 -10.39 4.06
N THR A 93 -15.20 -9.57 5.06
CA THR A 93 -16.19 -8.84 5.87
C THR A 93 -16.88 -7.78 5.01
N ASN A 94 -18.20 -7.74 5.10
CA ASN A 94 -18.98 -6.70 4.44
C ASN A 94 -18.76 -5.36 5.16
N GLN A 95 -18.63 -4.28 4.40
CA GLN A 95 -18.35 -2.95 4.94
C GLN A 95 -19.62 -2.28 5.51
N GLU A 96 -20.78 -2.55 4.92
CA GLU A 96 -22.05 -1.96 5.33
C GLU A 96 -22.71 -2.75 6.48
N ASP A 97 -22.48 -4.06 6.51
CA ASP A 97 -22.98 -4.96 7.55
C ASP A 97 -21.88 -5.95 7.95
N VAL A 98 -21.21 -5.67 9.06
CA VAL A 98 -20.10 -6.50 9.57
C VAL A 98 -20.57 -7.90 10.01
N HIS A 99 -21.87 -8.09 10.23
CA HIS A 99 -22.46 -9.39 10.59
C HIS A 99 -22.79 -10.25 9.37
N HIS A 100 -22.82 -9.66 8.17
CA HIS A 100 -23.11 -10.39 6.94
C HIS A 100 -22.16 -11.58 6.72
N ALA A 101 -22.69 -12.68 6.17
CA ALA A 101 -21.92 -13.88 5.92
C ALA A 101 -20.75 -13.61 4.95
N MET A 102 -19.57 -14.14 5.29
CA MET A 102 -18.39 -13.98 4.46
C MET A 102 -18.43 -14.89 3.21
N PRO A 103 -17.87 -14.45 2.07
CA PRO A 103 -17.85 -15.22 0.82
C PRO A 103 -16.75 -16.31 0.81
N CYS A 104 -16.59 -17.07 1.89
CA CYS A 104 -15.54 -18.09 2.04
C CYS A 104 -15.58 -19.13 0.93
N GLY A 105 -16.77 -19.54 0.46
CA GLY A 105 -16.90 -20.49 -0.64
C GLY A 105 -16.24 -20.03 -1.95
N LEU A 106 -16.28 -18.72 -2.26
CA LEU A 106 -15.59 -18.15 -3.41
C LEU A 106 -14.07 -18.14 -3.20
N CYS A 107 -13.62 -17.76 -1.99
CA CYS A 107 -12.20 -17.75 -1.61
C CYS A 107 -11.58 -19.16 -1.70
N LEU A 108 -12.25 -20.17 -1.14
CA LEU A 108 -11.80 -21.57 -1.19
C LEU A 108 -11.72 -22.12 -2.63
N ARG A 109 -12.67 -21.73 -3.49
CA ARG A 109 -12.62 -22.09 -4.91
C ARG A 109 -11.41 -21.50 -5.60
N GLN A 110 -11.10 -20.22 -5.34
CA GLN A 110 -9.93 -19.56 -5.89
C GLN A 110 -8.63 -20.17 -5.35
N SER A 111 -8.57 -20.48 -4.06
CA SER A 111 -7.40 -21.14 -3.44
C SER A 111 -7.09 -22.50 -4.09
N ARG A 112 -8.10 -23.29 -4.45
CA ARG A 112 -7.91 -24.56 -5.17
C ARG A 112 -7.28 -24.38 -6.55
N ALA A 113 -7.52 -23.24 -7.21
CA ALA A 113 -6.86 -22.93 -8.48
C ALA A 113 -5.42 -22.46 -8.26
N ASN A 114 -5.21 -21.53 -7.32
CA ASN A 114 -3.92 -20.91 -7.05
C ASN A 114 -2.88 -21.92 -6.54
N PHE A 115 -3.29 -22.84 -5.66
CA PHE A 115 -2.39 -23.78 -4.99
C PHE A 115 -2.46 -25.20 -5.58
N THR A 116 -2.88 -25.34 -6.85
CA THR A 116 -2.84 -26.60 -7.59
C THR A 116 -1.41 -27.15 -7.59
N ALA A 117 -1.27 -28.46 -7.33
CA ALA A 117 0.01 -29.18 -7.32
C ALA A 117 1.09 -28.53 -6.43
N SER A 118 0.69 -27.89 -5.34
CA SER A 118 1.56 -27.26 -4.34
C SER A 118 1.43 -27.96 -2.98
N ASN A 119 2.49 -27.89 -2.16
CA ASN A 119 2.38 -28.28 -0.76
C ASN A 119 1.61 -27.18 0.00
N THR A 120 0.50 -27.55 0.65
CA THR A 120 -0.39 -26.61 1.33
C THR A 120 -0.68 -27.07 2.75
N CYS A 121 -0.52 -26.15 3.69
CA CYS A 121 -0.97 -26.31 5.06
C CYS A 121 -2.25 -25.45 5.26
N TYR A 122 -3.38 -26.10 5.36
CA TYR A 122 -4.67 -25.45 5.58
C TYR A 122 -4.92 -25.23 7.06
N PHE A 123 -5.45 -24.06 7.42
CA PHE A 123 -5.94 -23.79 8.77
C PHE A 123 -7.43 -23.45 8.76
N THR A 124 -8.12 -23.92 9.79
CA THR A 124 -9.55 -23.68 10.03
C THR A 124 -9.73 -22.80 11.27
N TYR A 125 -10.87 -22.16 11.37
CA TYR A 125 -11.18 -21.34 12.55
C TYR A 125 -11.61 -22.19 13.74
N GLN A 126 -10.96 -21.97 14.86
CA GLN A 126 -11.33 -22.52 16.16
C GLN A 126 -11.51 -21.33 17.12
N ARG A 127 -12.76 -21.13 17.56
CA ARG A 127 -13.08 -20.03 18.46
C ARG A 127 -12.53 -20.33 19.85
N ASP A 128 -11.70 -19.44 20.36
CA ASP A 128 -11.29 -19.46 21.76
C ASP A 128 -12.42 -18.86 22.62
N MET A 129 -13.14 -19.73 23.32
CA MET A 129 -14.31 -19.32 24.11
C MET A 129 -13.93 -18.52 25.37
N GLN A 130 -12.75 -18.77 25.93
CA GLN A 130 -12.29 -18.04 27.12
C GLN A 130 -11.90 -16.61 26.72
N MET A 131 -11.11 -16.47 25.66
CA MET A 131 -10.79 -15.15 25.12
C MET A 131 -12.03 -14.40 24.65
N ALA A 132 -12.96 -15.08 23.97
CA ALA A 132 -14.21 -14.46 23.53
C ALA A 132 -15.00 -13.85 24.68
N ALA A 133 -15.13 -14.57 25.79
CA ALA A 133 -15.81 -14.08 27.00
C ALA A 133 -15.11 -12.85 27.62
N VAL A 134 -13.76 -12.83 27.63
CA VAL A 134 -13.00 -11.68 28.11
C VAL A 134 -13.24 -10.46 27.23
N LEU A 135 -13.21 -10.63 25.90
CA LEU A 135 -13.35 -9.53 24.93
C LEU A 135 -14.77 -8.93 24.91
N GLU A 136 -15.80 -9.69 25.27
CA GLU A 136 -17.20 -9.25 25.15
C GLU A 136 -17.53 -8.04 26.01
N GLY A 137 -16.97 -7.95 27.22
CA GLY A 137 -17.18 -6.83 28.14
C GLY A 137 -16.30 -5.61 27.96
N LEU A 138 -15.39 -5.61 26.95
CA LEU A 138 -14.42 -4.54 26.78
C LEU A 138 -14.96 -3.38 25.94
N THR A 139 -14.60 -2.15 26.34
CA THR A 139 -14.78 -0.94 25.51
C THR A 139 -13.90 -0.99 24.27
N LEU A 140 -14.20 -0.18 23.26
CA LEU A 140 -13.37 -0.11 22.06
C LEU A 140 -11.91 0.22 22.40
N GLN A 141 -11.67 1.17 23.28
CA GLN A 141 -10.31 1.53 23.70
C GLN A 141 -9.56 0.35 24.31
N SER A 142 -10.21 -0.39 25.21
CA SER A 142 -9.62 -1.59 25.83
C SER A 142 -9.36 -2.70 24.80
N LEU A 143 -10.25 -2.87 23.82
CA LEU A 143 -10.08 -3.83 22.73
C LEU A 143 -8.86 -3.46 21.86
N LEU A 144 -8.67 -2.18 21.54
CA LEU A 144 -7.54 -1.74 20.72
C LEU A 144 -6.19 -1.82 21.46
N GLN A 145 -6.21 -1.86 22.78
CA GLN A 145 -5.03 -2.06 23.63
C GLN A 145 -4.88 -3.52 24.10
N PHE A 146 -5.76 -4.42 23.65
CA PHE A 146 -5.79 -5.80 24.13
C PHE A 146 -4.53 -6.55 23.73
N GLU A 147 -3.90 -7.18 24.73
CA GLU A 147 -2.72 -8.04 24.58
C GLU A 147 -3.01 -9.42 25.18
N GLN A 148 -2.54 -10.46 24.50
CA GLN A 148 -2.66 -11.85 24.94
C GLN A 148 -1.30 -12.38 25.40
N PRO A 149 -1.20 -13.04 26.57
CA PRO A 149 0.01 -13.77 26.95
C PRO A 149 0.39 -14.83 25.90
N PHE A 150 1.65 -14.90 25.55
CA PHE A 150 2.19 -15.89 24.61
C PHE A 150 3.63 -16.19 24.94
N GLU A 151 3.94 -17.41 25.35
CA GLU A 151 5.26 -17.82 25.85
C GLU A 151 5.78 -16.83 26.91
N ASP A 152 6.99 -16.32 26.78
CA ASP A 152 7.61 -15.38 27.72
C ASP A 152 7.23 -13.91 27.47
N GLY A 153 6.26 -13.63 26.57
CA GLY A 153 5.86 -12.29 26.17
C GLY A 153 4.36 -12.08 26.03
N ARG A 154 3.99 -11.02 25.33
CA ARG A 154 2.60 -10.66 25.03
C ARG A 154 2.44 -10.31 23.55
N ILE A 155 1.33 -10.75 22.95
CA ILE A 155 0.97 -10.38 21.57
C ILE A 155 0.03 -9.19 21.61
N PRO A 156 0.34 -8.07 20.95
CA PRO A 156 -0.50 -6.88 20.91
C PRO A 156 -1.63 -7.05 19.88
N LEU A 157 -2.58 -7.95 20.15
CA LEU A 157 -3.64 -8.32 19.19
C LEU A 157 -4.53 -7.13 18.81
N GLY A 158 -4.86 -6.25 19.76
CA GLY A 158 -5.66 -5.06 19.51
C GLY A 158 -4.96 -4.10 18.53
N ALA A 159 -3.70 -3.79 18.78
CA ALA A 159 -2.89 -2.94 17.90
C ALA A 159 -2.67 -3.58 16.52
N MET A 160 -2.46 -4.90 16.49
CA MET A 160 -2.24 -5.68 15.25
C MET A 160 -3.42 -5.60 14.29
N VAL A 161 -4.66 -5.55 14.78
CA VAL A 161 -5.85 -5.51 13.92
C VAL A 161 -6.31 -4.11 13.55
N LEU A 162 -5.81 -3.06 14.23
CA LEU A 162 -6.29 -1.67 14.08
C LEU A 162 -6.22 -1.16 12.63
N ALA A 163 -5.09 -1.37 11.95
CA ALA A 163 -4.95 -0.95 10.54
C ALA A 163 -6.01 -1.60 9.64
N SER A 164 -6.31 -2.88 9.89
CA SER A 164 -7.30 -3.63 9.14
C SER A 164 -8.73 -3.19 9.42
N VAL A 165 -9.04 -2.82 10.67
CA VAL A 165 -10.34 -2.24 11.05
C VAL A 165 -10.54 -0.91 10.34
N ARG A 166 -9.59 0.01 10.42
CA ARG A 166 -9.61 1.30 9.73
C ARG A 166 -9.77 1.13 8.22
N TRP A 167 -8.96 0.25 7.63
CA TRP A 167 -9.04 -0.05 6.21
C TRP A 167 -10.40 -0.64 5.81
N ARG A 168 -10.97 -1.54 6.63
CA ARG A 168 -12.28 -2.14 6.35
C ARG A 168 -13.40 -1.11 6.45
N LEU A 169 -13.37 -0.28 7.48
CA LEU A 169 -14.40 0.74 7.73
C LEU A 169 -14.19 2.03 6.91
N ARG A 170 -13.04 2.18 6.21
CA ARG A 170 -12.71 3.36 5.38
C ARG A 170 -12.70 4.67 6.17
N ARG A 171 -12.19 4.65 7.40
CA ARG A 171 -12.11 5.81 8.29
C ARG A 171 -10.90 5.70 9.24
N LEU A 172 -10.45 6.83 9.73
CA LEU A 172 -9.44 6.93 10.79
C LEU A 172 -10.07 6.76 12.16
N THR A 173 -11.12 7.54 12.41
CA THR A 173 -11.83 7.59 13.70
C THR A 173 -12.78 6.41 13.81
N LEU A 174 -12.67 5.68 14.90
CA LEU A 174 -13.53 4.54 15.20
C LEU A 174 -14.55 4.95 16.28
N SER A 175 -15.83 4.80 15.98
CA SER A 175 -16.90 5.01 16.95
C SER A 175 -16.96 3.83 17.92
N ASP A 176 -17.19 4.10 19.21
CA ASP A 176 -17.40 3.06 20.21
C ASP A 176 -18.86 2.56 20.15
N ASP A 177 -19.21 1.93 19.04
CA ASP A 177 -20.50 1.31 18.77
C ASP A 177 -20.37 -0.21 18.66
N GLU A 178 -21.52 -0.92 18.75
CA GLU A 178 -21.49 -2.38 18.71
C GLU A 178 -20.96 -2.98 17.41
N PRO A 179 -21.27 -2.49 16.21
CA PRO A 179 -20.68 -3.01 14.98
C PRO A 179 -19.15 -2.90 14.96
N THR A 180 -18.61 -1.79 15.46
CA THR A 180 -17.15 -1.57 15.52
C THR A 180 -16.51 -2.48 16.56
N ARG A 181 -17.06 -2.56 17.78
CA ARG A 181 -16.58 -3.48 18.84
C ARG A 181 -16.66 -4.93 18.38
N PHE A 182 -17.76 -5.34 17.75
CA PHE A 182 -17.89 -6.68 17.17
C PHE A 182 -16.78 -6.97 16.17
N LEU A 183 -16.53 -6.08 15.22
CA LEU A 183 -15.51 -6.27 14.20
C LEU A 183 -14.11 -6.41 14.83
N VAL A 184 -13.78 -5.56 15.81
CA VAL A 184 -12.47 -5.61 16.50
C VAL A 184 -12.33 -6.92 17.27
N ARG A 185 -13.36 -7.35 18.04
CA ARG A 185 -13.35 -8.65 18.76
C ARG A 185 -13.11 -9.82 17.81
N GLU A 186 -13.86 -9.86 16.71
CA GLU A 186 -13.75 -10.97 15.75
C GLU A 186 -12.43 -10.98 15.00
N PHE A 187 -11.84 -9.80 14.74
CA PHE A 187 -10.48 -9.72 14.18
C PHE A 187 -9.43 -10.16 15.19
N ILE A 188 -9.54 -9.79 16.47
CA ILE A 188 -8.64 -10.25 17.54
C ILE A 188 -8.70 -11.79 17.67
N LEU A 189 -9.88 -12.37 17.77
CA LEU A 189 -10.08 -13.83 17.85
C LEU A 189 -9.51 -14.55 16.62
N SER A 190 -9.71 -13.96 15.44
CA SER A 190 -9.18 -14.53 14.21
C SER A 190 -7.66 -14.39 14.13
N ALA A 191 -7.07 -13.26 14.57
CA ALA A 191 -5.63 -13.08 14.64
C ALA A 191 -4.97 -14.08 15.59
N TRP A 192 -5.58 -14.31 16.75
CA TRP A 192 -5.14 -15.32 17.71
C TRP A 192 -5.14 -16.73 17.10
N ASN A 193 -6.23 -17.10 16.41
CA ASN A 193 -6.28 -18.40 15.71
C ASN A 193 -5.18 -18.53 14.64
N VAL A 194 -4.92 -17.46 13.87
CA VAL A 194 -3.83 -17.46 12.87
C VAL A 194 -2.48 -17.64 13.53
N VAL A 195 -2.21 -16.95 14.64
CA VAL A 195 -0.97 -17.11 15.42
C VAL A 195 -0.80 -18.55 15.88
N ALA A 196 -1.82 -19.14 16.50
CA ALA A 196 -1.77 -20.50 17.04
C ALA A 196 -1.54 -21.55 15.94
N GLU A 197 -2.23 -21.42 14.80
CA GLU A 197 -2.07 -22.35 13.67
C GLU A 197 -0.71 -22.17 13.00
N PHE A 198 -0.23 -20.94 12.87
CA PHE A 198 1.07 -20.66 12.26
C PHE A 198 2.23 -21.12 13.16
N ASP A 199 2.12 -20.97 14.48
CA ASP A 199 3.11 -21.48 15.43
C ASP A 199 3.26 -23.02 15.33
N ARG A 200 2.13 -23.73 15.23
CA ARG A 200 2.16 -25.19 14.99
C ARG A 200 2.86 -25.55 13.67
N LEU A 201 2.68 -24.74 12.62
CA LEU A 201 3.36 -24.94 11.35
C LEU A 201 4.87 -24.69 11.50
N LEU A 202 5.28 -23.61 12.14
CA LEU A 202 6.70 -23.26 12.35
C LEU A 202 7.44 -24.34 13.14
N LYS A 203 6.86 -24.83 14.24
CA LYS A 203 7.43 -25.89 15.09
C LYS A 203 7.67 -27.20 14.32
N ARG A 204 6.88 -27.47 13.27
CA ARG A 204 6.96 -28.67 12.46
C ARG A 204 7.91 -28.55 11.28
N THR A 205 8.07 -27.36 10.71
CA THR A 205 8.71 -27.17 9.40
C THR A 205 10.07 -26.51 9.45
N HIS A 206 10.36 -25.71 10.47
CA HIS A 206 11.61 -24.94 10.62
C HIS A 206 12.05 -24.23 9.31
N PRO A 207 11.25 -23.29 8.77
CA PRO A 207 11.51 -22.68 7.48
C PRO A 207 12.73 -21.76 7.50
N GLN A 208 13.43 -21.64 6.36
CA GLN A 208 14.52 -20.67 6.20
C GLN A 208 14.02 -19.23 6.00
N ALA A 209 12.81 -19.06 5.46
CA ALA A 209 12.20 -17.74 5.25
C ALA A 209 10.67 -17.84 5.22
N VAL A 210 10.02 -16.73 5.52
CA VAL A 210 8.57 -16.54 5.42
C VAL A 210 8.31 -15.37 4.49
N VAL A 211 7.50 -15.56 3.46
CA VAL A 211 7.10 -14.52 2.51
C VAL A 211 5.63 -14.16 2.77
N VAL A 212 5.35 -12.90 3.06
CA VAL A 212 4.00 -12.41 3.35
C VAL A 212 3.66 -11.13 2.58
N PHE A 213 2.40 -10.91 2.29
CA PHE A 213 1.93 -9.63 1.78
C PHE A 213 2.01 -8.57 2.87
N ASN A 214 2.62 -7.47 2.61
CA ASN A 214 2.94 -6.24 3.37
C ASN A 214 3.21 -6.36 4.89
N GLY A 215 2.66 -7.32 5.58
CA GLY A 215 2.90 -7.57 7.02
C GLY A 215 2.23 -6.58 7.99
N GLN A 216 1.41 -5.65 7.50
CA GLN A 216 0.75 -4.61 8.31
C GLN A 216 -0.73 -4.88 8.54
N THR A 217 -1.38 -5.49 7.55
CA THR A 217 -2.78 -5.83 7.67
C THR A 217 -2.95 -7.23 8.24
N PHE A 218 -3.94 -7.39 9.10
CA PHE A 218 -4.41 -8.70 9.52
C PHE A 218 -5.04 -9.46 8.32
N PRO A 219 -4.78 -10.74 8.10
CA PRO A 219 -4.07 -11.67 9.01
C PRO A 219 -2.55 -11.74 8.82
N GLU A 220 -1.98 -11.12 7.80
CA GLU A 220 -0.53 -11.18 7.52
C GLU A 220 0.31 -10.57 8.65
N ALA A 221 -0.21 -9.56 9.36
CA ALA A 221 0.44 -8.96 10.52
C ALA A 221 0.70 -9.98 11.64
N ALA A 222 -0.22 -10.94 11.84
CA ALA A 222 -0.08 -12.01 12.83
C ALA A 222 1.08 -12.96 12.48
N VAL A 223 1.16 -13.36 11.21
CA VAL A 223 2.25 -14.20 10.70
C VAL A 223 3.59 -13.46 10.73
N TYR A 224 3.61 -12.19 10.31
CA TYR A 224 4.80 -11.34 10.35
C TYR A 224 5.34 -11.21 11.77
N TRP A 225 4.47 -10.85 12.72
CA TRP A 225 4.84 -10.69 14.12
C TRP A 225 5.45 -11.97 14.69
N LEU A 226 4.75 -13.11 14.55
CA LEU A 226 5.23 -14.39 15.11
C LEU A 226 6.55 -14.84 14.47
N ALA A 227 6.68 -14.73 13.15
CA ALA A 227 7.91 -15.11 12.46
C ALA A 227 9.10 -14.25 12.92
N LYS A 228 8.89 -12.95 13.15
CA LYS A 228 9.94 -12.06 13.73
C LYS A 228 10.29 -12.45 15.16
N GLN A 229 9.32 -12.79 16.03
CA GLN A 229 9.57 -13.27 17.38
C GLN A 229 10.40 -14.56 17.40
N ARG A 230 10.23 -15.41 16.39
CA ARG A 230 11.01 -16.64 16.18
C ARG A 230 12.39 -16.40 15.54
N GLY A 231 12.78 -15.14 15.34
CA GLY A 231 14.05 -14.82 14.67
C GLY A 231 14.12 -15.22 13.20
N LEU A 232 12.98 -15.54 12.58
CA LEU A 232 12.94 -15.94 11.19
C LEU A 232 13.11 -14.75 10.25
N ARG A 233 13.70 -15.03 9.11
CA ARG A 233 13.76 -14.08 8.00
C ARG A 233 12.39 -13.92 7.39
N VAL A 234 11.82 -12.72 7.48
CA VAL A 234 10.51 -12.40 6.92
C VAL A 234 10.66 -11.44 5.76
N ILE A 235 10.16 -11.84 4.61
CA ILE A 235 10.14 -11.06 3.39
C ILE A 235 8.72 -10.56 3.17
N THR A 236 8.58 -9.26 3.02
CA THR A 236 7.30 -8.64 2.67
C THR A 236 7.34 -8.05 1.28
N HIS A 237 6.17 -7.87 0.68
CA HIS A 237 6.07 -7.23 -0.63
C HIS A 237 4.83 -6.34 -0.73
N GLU A 238 4.93 -5.36 -1.61
CA GLU A 238 3.85 -4.46 -1.97
C GLU A 238 3.92 -4.12 -3.47
N VAL A 239 2.84 -3.59 -4.02
CA VAL A 239 2.85 -3.09 -5.40
C VAL A 239 3.78 -1.87 -5.48
N SER A 240 4.66 -1.84 -6.49
CA SER A 240 5.62 -0.77 -6.69
C SER A 240 5.14 0.28 -7.69
N MET A 241 5.93 1.35 -7.86
CA MET A 241 5.58 2.49 -8.73
C MET A 241 5.57 2.12 -10.22
N TYR A 242 6.45 1.22 -10.66
CA TYR A 242 6.48 0.78 -12.05
C TYR A 242 5.24 -0.08 -12.36
N PRO A 243 4.62 0.04 -13.54
CA PRO A 243 3.48 -0.80 -13.91
C PRO A 243 3.80 -2.31 -13.82
N LEU A 244 2.89 -3.10 -13.26
CA LEU A 244 3.02 -4.55 -13.10
C LEU A 244 4.30 -4.97 -12.34
N SER A 245 4.72 -4.19 -11.35
CA SER A 245 5.90 -4.49 -10.55
C SER A 245 5.59 -4.61 -9.06
N GLY A 246 6.47 -5.32 -8.35
CA GLY A 246 6.46 -5.46 -6.91
C GLY A 246 7.75 -4.91 -6.28
N PHE A 247 7.60 -4.32 -5.10
CA PHE A 247 8.70 -4.03 -4.20
C PHE A 247 8.77 -5.12 -3.15
N PHE A 248 9.93 -5.73 -2.98
CA PHE A 248 10.21 -6.79 -2.00
C PHE A 248 11.31 -6.35 -1.06
N THR A 249 11.21 -6.75 0.20
CA THR A 249 12.23 -6.45 1.22
C THR A 249 12.19 -7.47 2.36
N ALA A 250 13.31 -7.66 3.04
CA ALA A 250 13.36 -8.37 4.32
C ALA A 250 12.87 -7.51 5.52
N GLY A 251 12.38 -6.29 5.25
CA GLY A 251 11.75 -5.37 6.20
C GLY A 251 10.24 -5.26 6.01
N GLN A 252 9.71 -4.08 6.29
CA GLN A 252 8.30 -3.73 6.06
C GLN A 252 8.16 -3.01 4.71
N ALA A 253 7.56 -3.67 3.73
CA ALA A 253 7.41 -3.13 2.37
C ALA A 253 6.58 -1.83 2.32
N THR A 254 5.66 -1.62 3.27
CA THR A 254 4.87 -0.39 3.39
C THR A 254 5.70 0.82 3.79
N ALA A 255 6.79 0.61 4.57
CA ALA A 255 7.75 1.65 4.92
C ALA A 255 8.74 1.96 3.79
N LEU A 256 8.81 1.09 2.77
CA LEU A 256 9.67 1.22 1.60
C LEU A 256 11.15 1.47 1.96
N PRO A 257 11.82 0.60 2.74
CA PRO A 257 13.21 0.78 3.12
C PRO A 257 14.10 0.64 1.87
N MET A 258 14.56 1.78 1.33
CA MET A 258 15.39 1.83 0.13
C MET A 258 16.87 1.69 0.49
N PRO A 259 17.57 0.64 0.06
CA PRO A 259 18.98 0.47 0.34
C PRO A 259 19.85 1.24 -0.66
N ILE A 260 19.62 2.56 -0.80
CA ILE A 260 20.36 3.44 -1.70
C ILE A 260 21.75 3.66 -1.10
N PRO A 261 22.86 3.33 -1.81
CA PRO A 261 24.20 3.64 -1.33
C PRO A 261 24.40 5.16 -1.17
N GLU A 262 25.15 5.59 -0.15
CA GLU A 262 25.40 7.01 0.10
C GLU A 262 26.03 7.72 -1.09
N ASN A 263 26.98 7.04 -1.74
CA ASN A 263 27.70 7.53 -2.92
C ASN A 263 27.01 7.22 -4.25
N TYR A 264 25.75 6.76 -4.25
CA TYR A 264 25.01 6.49 -5.47
C TYR A 264 24.64 7.80 -6.18
N GLU A 265 25.18 8.02 -7.36
CA GLU A 265 24.88 9.18 -8.20
C GLU A 265 24.28 8.74 -9.53
N LEU A 266 23.34 9.53 -10.04
CA LEU A 266 22.78 9.28 -11.36
C LEU A 266 23.76 9.73 -12.45
N SER A 267 24.10 8.82 -13.34
CA SER A 267 24.82 9.16 -14.57
C SER A 267 23.99 10.10 -15.46
N PRO A 268 24.60 10.80 -16.44
CA PRO A 268 23.87 11.62 -17.40
C PRO A 268 22.75 10.85 -18.12
N ALA A 269 22.99 9.59 -18.49
CA ALA A 269 22.01 8.75 -19.17
C ALA A 269 20.83 8.39 -18.24
N GLN A 270 21.10 8.10 -16.96
CA GLN A 270 20.07 7.84 -15.95
C GLN A 270 19.23 9.10 -15.66
N ASN A 271 19.87 10.27 -15.59
CA ASN A 271 19.17 11.54 -15.45
C ASN A 271 18.25 11.81 -16.64
N ALA A 272 18.72 11.65 -17.88
CA ALA A 272 17.91 11.82 -19.07
C ALA A 272 16.68 10.87 -19.08
N ARG A 273 16.91 9.59 -18.72
CA ARG A 273 15.83 8.60 -18.61
C ARG A 273 14.79 8.97 -17.55
N LEU A 274 15.22 9.58 -16.42
CA LEU A 274 14.33 10.08 -15.41
C LEU A 274 13.54 11.30 -15.92
N ASP A 275 14.18 12.21 -16.65
CA ASP A 275 13.54 13.40 -17.22
C ASP A 275 12.43 13.02 -18.22
N ASP A 276 12.67 12.04 -19.10
CA ASP A 276 11.65 11.49 -20.01
C ASP A 276 10.44 10.92 -19.24
N LEU A 277 10.71 10.17 -18.17
CA LEU A 277 9.67 9.63 -17.32
C LEU A 277 8.86 10.72 -16.63
N MET A 278 9.54 11.73 -16.07
CA MET A 278 8.88 12.85 -15.39
C MET A 278 8.06 13.69 -16.37
N GLN A 279 8.57 13.94 -17.58
CA GLN A 279 7.80 14.62 -18.62
C GLN A 279 6.51 13.87 -18.96
N ALA A 280 6.57 12.55 -19.16
CA ALA A 280 5.39 11.73 -19.41
C ALA A 280 4.38 11.79 -18.24
N ARG A 281 4.88 11.86 -16.99
CA ARG A 281 4.02 12.02 -15.79
C ARG A 281 3.34 13.39 -15.77
N PHE A 282 4.09 14.46 -16.05
CA PHE A 282 3.54 15.83 -16.10
C PHE A 282 2.46 16.00 -17.17
N GLU A 283 2.56 15.25 -18.26
CA GLU A 283 1.54 15.18 -19.32
C GLU A 283 0.38 14.21 -18.99
N GLY A 284 0.39 13.59 -17.82
CA GLY A 284 -0.63 12.60 -17.41
C GLY A 284 -0.56 11.27 -18.16
N LYS A 285 0.50 11.02 -18.91
CA LYS A 285 0.74 9.77 -19.65
C LYS A 285 1.37 8.70 -18.77
N PHE A 286 0.84 8.49 -17.55
CA PHE A 286 1.36 7.47 -16.65
C PHE A 286 0.24 6.67 -15.99
N SER A 287 0.58 5.48 -15.54
CA SER A 287 -0.26 4.68 -14.65
C SER A 287 0.57 4.23 -13.44
N MET A 288 -0.02 4.27 -12.25
CA MET A 288 0.60 3.71 -11.05
C MET A 288 -0.08 2.37 -10.74
N ALA A 289 0.70 1.32 -10.54
CA ALA A 289 0.17 -0.03 -10.32
C ALA A 289 -0.83 -0.50 -11.40
N GLY A 290 -0.66 -0.07 -12.65
CA GLY A 290 -1.58 -0.37 -13.75
C GLY A 290 -2.91 0.41 -13.69
N ILE A 291 -3.00 1.41 -12.81
CA ILE A 291 -4.19 2.24 -12.64
C ILE A 291 -3.90 3.64 -13.16
N ARG A 292 -4.68 4.10 -14.13
CA ARG A 292 -4.70 5.49 -14.53
C ARG A 292 -5.66 6.23 -13.60
N PHE A 293 -5.12 7.16 -12.80
CA PHE A 293 -5.93 7.92 -11.82
C PHE A 293 -6.90 8.86 -12.53
N PHE A 294 -6.42 9.56 -13.55
CA PHE A 294 -7.22 10.55 -14.26
C PHE A 294 -7.47 10.09 -15.69
N PRO A 295 -8.73 10.01 -16.13
CA PRO A 295 -9.05 9.75 -17.53
C PRO A 295 -8.57 10.90 -18.44
N GLU A 296 -8.61 12.12 -17.91
CA GLU A 296 -8.19 13.37 -18.55
C GLU A 296 -7.61 14.30 -17.48
N ILE A 297 -6.56 15.06 -17.82
CA ILE A 297 -6.02 16.11 -16.95
C ILE A 297 -6.42 17.45 -17.54
N LYS A 298 -7.09 18.28 -16.77
CA LYS A 298 -7.52 19.62 -17.15
C LYS A 298 -6.49 20.64 -16.65
N ALA A 299 -6.29 21.68 -17.44
CA ALA A 299 -5.56 22.87 -17.02
C ALA A 299 -6.30 23.59 -15.89
N LEU A 300 -5.61 24.50 -15.20
CA LEU A 300 -6.26 25.46 -14.30
C LEU A 300 -7.19 26.35 -15.12
N ASP A 301 -8.41 26.52 -14.69
CA ASP A 301 -9.41 27.31 -15.40
C ASP A 301 -9.20 28.83 -15.21
N GLU A 302 -9.87 29.62 -16.05
CA GLU A 302 -9.77 31.09 -16.01
C GLU A 302 -10.27 31.67 -14.67
N ALA A 303 -11.26 31.06 -14.04
CA ALA A 303 -11.80 31.51 -12.75
C ALA A 303 -10.75 31.35 -11.65
N PHE A 304 -10.08 30.18 -11.60
CA PHE A 304 -8.94 29.96 -10.70
C PHE A 304 -7.81 30.98 -10.94
N LEU A 305 -7.40 31.14 -12.20
CA LEU A 305 -6.32 32.04 -12.55
C LEU A 305 -6.64 33.50 -12.19
N LYS A 306 -7.86 33.94 -12.43
CA LYS A 306 -8.34 35.28 -12.03
C LYS A 306 -8.36 35.45 -10.51
N LYS A 307 -8.85 34.44 -9.76
CA LYS A 307 -8.82 34.47 -8.29
C LYS A 307 -7.38 34.56 -7.77
N ALA A 308 -6.48 33.76 -8.35
CA ALA A 308 -5.08 33.71 -7.93
C ALA A 308 -4.34 35.05 -8.07
N THR A 309 -4.70 35.91 -9.05
CA THR A 309 -4.07 37.24 -9.20
C THR A 309 -4.37 38.21 -8.06
N GLY A 310 -5.39 37.92 -7.23
CA GLY A 310 -5.72 38.69 -6.06
C GLY A 310 -4.83 38.43 -4.83
N PHE A 311 -3.92 37.46 -4.91
CA PHE A 311 -3.10 37.05 -3.79
C PHE A 311 -1.60 37.22 -4.09
N LYS A 312 -0.81 37.47 -3.03
CA LYS A 312 0.64 37.65 -3.11
C LYS A 312 1.33 36.33 -3.52
N GLN A 313 0.80 35.19 -3.11
CA GLN A 313 1.42 33.87 -3.31
C GLN A 313 0.39 32.74 -3.27
N ILE A 314 0.75 31.60 -3.85
CA ILE A 314 -0.07 30.37 -3.87
C ILE A 314 0.68 29.28 -3.12
N VAL A 315 -0.01 28.58 -2.23
CA VAL A 315 0.52 27.45 -1.45
C VAL A 315 -0.43 26.25 -1.58
N PRO A 316 -0.09 25.25 -2.39
CA PRO A 316 -0.85 23.99 -2.45
C PRO A 316 -0.62 23.13 -1.22
N ILE A 317 -1.69 22.46 -0.80
CA ILE A 317 -1.72 21.50 0.30
C ILE A 317 -2.22 20.16 -0.25
N PHE A 318 -1.38 19.14 -0.27
CA PHE A 318 -1.74 17.82 -0.78
C PHE A 318 -1.92 16.82 0.36
N THR A 319 -3.10 16.23 0.42
CA THR A 319 -3.46 15.21 1.40
C THR A 319 -3.16 13.79 0.91
N ASN A 320 -3.48 12.80 1.74
CA ASN A 320 -3.44 11.39 1.40
C ASN A 320 -4.72 10.69 1.87
N VAL A 321 -4.86 9.39 1.56
CA VAL A 321 -5.99 8.57 2.00
C VAL A 321 -5.82 8.25 3.49
N ILE A 322 -6.77 8.65 4.32
CA ILE A 322 -6.68 8.62 5.78
C ILE A 322 -6.56 7.22 6.39
N PHE A 323 -7.07 6.19 5.73
CA PHE A 323 -7.05 4.79 6.18
C PHE A 323 -6.01 3.94 5.45
N ASP A 324 -5.09 4.56 4.68
CA ASP A 324 -4.01 3.83 4.02
C ASP A 324 -3.08 3.19 5.06
N THR A 325 -2.55 2.00 4.75
CA THR A 325 -1.65 1.28 5.67
C THR A 325 -0.33 2.01 5.93
N THR A 326 0.06 2.94 5.05
CA THR A 326 1.24 3.79 5.25
C THR A 326 1.04 4.82 6.36
N GLN A 327 -0.19 5.15 6.73
CA GLN A 327 -0.47 6.13 7.79
C GLN A 327 0.13 5.74 9.15
N GLN A 328 0.27 4.46 9.45
CA GLN A 328 0.91 4.02 10.68
C GLN A 328 2.37 4.48 10.82
N HIS A 329 3.07 4.66 9.70
CA HIS A 329 4.45 5.17 9.68
C HIS A 329 4.50 6.69 9.56
N SER A 330 3.42 7.32 9.16
CA SER A 330 3.40 8.74 8.76
C SER A 330 3.10 9.70 9.91
N ASN A 331 2.40 9.24 10.95
CA ASN A 331 1.95 10.09 12.06
C ASN A 331 3.11 10.35 13.05
N ALA A 332 4.15 11.07 12.58
CA ALA A 332 5.35 11.36 13.36
C ALA A 332 5.29 12.73 14.06
N LEU A 333 4.89 13.80 13.36
CA LEU A 333 4.81 15.16 13.90
C LEU A 333 3.42 15.48 14.46
N PHE A 334 2.38 14.96 13.82
CA PHE A 334 0.98 15.14 14.21
C PHE A 334 0.37 13.77 14.47
N SER A 335 -0.64 13.70 15.33
CA SER A 335 -1.33 12.44 15.65
C SER A 335 -1.99 11.80 14.42
N ASP A 336 -2.41 12.63 13.47
CA ASP A 336 -2.98 12.24 12.19
C ASP A 336 -3.05 13.43 11.21
N MET A 337 -3.51 13.16 9.99
CA MET A 337 -3.60 14.14 8.92
C MET A 337 -4.66 15.22 9.19
N PHE A 338 -5.76 14.93 9.87
CA PHE A 338 -6.79 15.93 10.16
C PHE A 338 -6.33 16.88 11.26
N THR A 339 -5.65 16.39 12.30
CA THR A 339 -4.99 17.22 13.31
C THR A 339 -3.98 18.21 12.67
N TRP A 340 -3.23 17.74 11.67
CA TRP A 340 -2.37 18.64 10.89
C TRP A 340 -3.17 19.70 10.13
N LEU A 341 -4.26 19.30 9.45
CA LEU A 341 -5.11 20.25 8.72
C LEU A 341 -5.76 21.30 9.64
N ASP A 342 -6.17 20.92 10.85
CA ASP A 342 -6.70 21.86 11.85
C ASP A 342 -5.67 22.94 12.21
N ARG A 343 -4.41 22.55 12.44
CA ARG A 343 -3.33 23.50 12.73
C ARG A 343 -2.99 24.38 11.52
N VAL A 344 -3.01 23.82 10.31
CA VAL A 344 -2.80 24.57 9.06
C VAL A 344 -3.93 25.57 8.84
N LEU A 345 -5.18 25.23 9.16
CA LEU A 345 -6.32 26.13 9.02
C LEU A 345 -6.19 27.40 9.88
N GLU A 346 -5.60 27.29 11.08
CA GLU A 346 -5.28 28.46 11.91
C GLU A 346 -4.32 29.40 11.17
N VAL A 347 -3.30 28.86 10.52
CA VAL A 347 -2.35 29.64 9.70
C VAL A 347 -3.04 30.24 8.47
N VAL A 348 -3.90 29.50 7.79
CA VAL A 348 -4.69 29.99 6.64
C VAL A 348 -5.48 31.25 7.02
N LYS A 349 -6.15 31.23 8.18
CA LYS A 349 -6.91 32.37 8.70
C LYS A 349 -6.03 33.57 9.01
N ALA A 350 -4.81 33.37 9.48
CA ALA A 350 -3.84 34.41 9.80
C ALA A 350 -3.18 35.06 8.57
N HIS A 351 -3.22 34.40 7.40
CA HIS A 351 -2.55 34.86 6.17
C HIS A 351 -3.51 35.15 5.02
N PRO A 352 -4.38 36.16 5.09
CA PRO A 352 -5.41 36.44 4.08
C PRO A 352 -4.85 36.84 2.71
N GLN A 353 -3.58 37.19 2.60
CA GLN A 353 -2.93 37.53 1.32
C GLN A 353 -2.29 36.33 0.60
N THR A 354 -2.34 35.14 1.20
CA THR A 354 -1.85 33.89 0.61
C THR A 354 -3.03 33.04 0.16
N LEU A 355 -3.04 32.60 -1.09
CA LEU A 355 -4.03 31.63 -1.58
C LEU A 355 -3.58 30.21 -1.22
N PHE A 356 -4.30 29.57 -0.32
CA PHE A 356 -4.10 28.16 -0.01
C PHE A 356 -5.04 27.29 -0.85
N VAL A 357 -4.48 26.23 -1.44
CA VAL A 357 -5.22 25.33 -2.33
C VAL A 357 -5.12 23.92 -1.80
N LEU A 358 -6.15 23.48 -1.08
CA LEU A 358 -6.22 22.11 -0.54
C LEU A 358 -6.71 21.15 -1.61
N ARG A 359 -5.95 20.11 -1.89
CA ARG A 359 -6.30 19.06 -2.85
C ARG A 359 -6.41 17.69 -2.18
N SER A 360 -7.60 17.10 -2.26
CA SER A 360 -7.84 15.72 -1.86
C SER A 360 -7.12 14.71 -2.75
N HIS A 361 -6.74 13.59 -2.14
CA HIS A 361 -6.17 12.48 -2.89
C HIS A 361 -7.24 11.80 -3.78
N PRO A 362 -6.95 11.52 -5.07
CA PRO A 362 -7.92 10.93 -6.00
C PRO A 362 -8.51 9.59 -5.56
N ASP A 363 -7.79 8.82 -4.75
CA ASP A 363 -8.26 7.53 -4.23
C ASP A 363 -9.36 7.65 -3.16
N GLU A 364 -9.63 8.85 -2.61
CA GLU A 364 -10.75 9.05 -1.68
C GLU A 364 -12.11 8.81 -2.34
N ALA A 365 -12.25 9.16 -3.62
CA ALA A 365 -13.49 8.94 -4.40
C ALA A 365 -13.45 7.65 -5.24
N ARG A 366 -12.39 6.83 -5.10
CA ARG A 366 -12.22 5.64 -5.93
C ARG A 366 -13.30 4.59 -5.64
N PRO A 367 -14.04 4.08 -6.67
CA PRO A 367 -15.05 3.04 -6.49
C PRO A 367 -14.51 1.81 -5.73
N GLY A 368 -15.23 1.40 -4.68
CA GLY A 368 -14.85 0.31 -3.78
C GLY A 368 -13.78 0.67 -2.73
N LYS A 369 -13.30 1.92 -2.74
CA LYS A 369 -12.36 2.47 -1.74
C LYS A 369 -12.77 3.87 -1.27
N VAL A 370 -14.00 4.28 -1.47
CA VAL A 370 -14.50 5.59 -1.05
C VAL A 370 -14.30 5.76 0.45
N SER A 371 -13.68 6.87 0.85
CA SER A 371 -13.49 7.23 2.25
C SER A 371 -14.83 7.57 2.90
N ARG A 372 -15.06 7.09 4.12
CA ARG A 372 -16.22 7.46 4.95
C ARG A 372 -15.91 8.61 5.90
N GLU A 373 -14.67 8.99 5.98
CA GLU A 373 -14.15 10.14 6.68
C GLU A 373 -13.18 10.79 5.69
N SER A 374 -13.62 11.82 4.99
CA SER A 374 -12.93 12.39 3.84
C SER A 374 -12.45 13.82 4.11
N VAL A 375 -11.49 14.28 3.32
CA VAL A 375 -11.05 15.68 3.35
C VAL A 375 -12.20 16.62 3.01
N ALA A 376 -13.13 16.25 2.11
CA ALA A 376 -14.31 17.05 1.81
C ALA A 376 -15.19 17.26 3.05
N MET A 377 -15.45 16.22 3.84
CA MET A 377 -16.20 16.33 5.10
C MET A 377 -15.48 17.23 6.12
N TRP A 378 -14.16 17.15 6.20
CA TRP A 378 -13.36 18.04 7.05
C TRP A 378 -13.49 19.50 6.59
N VAL A 379 -13.40 19.78 5.29
CA VAL A 379 -13.56 21.12 4.70
C VAL A 379 -14.93 21.72 5.04
N GLU A 380 -15.99 20.92 4.93
CA GLU A 380 -17.36 21.35 5.29
C GLU A 380 -17.51 21.66 6.78
N SER A 381 -16.97 20.80 7.65
CA SER A 381 -17.13 20.94 9.11
C SER A 381 -16.21 21.98 9.74
N SER A 382 -15.04 22.26 9.17
CA SER A 382 -14.03 23.18 9.70
C SER A 382 -14.32 24.66 9.43
N GLY A 383 -15.26 24.98 8.54
CA GLY A 383 -15.55 26.35 8.08
C GLY A 383 -14.53 26.89 7.07
N ALA A 384 -13.64 26.07 6.54
CA ALA A 384 -12.63 26.48 5.55
C ALA A 384 -13.25 27.02 4.25
N VAL A 385 -14.43 26.51 3.87
CA VAL A 385 -15.18 26.93 2.64
C VAL A 385 -15.48 28.43 2.64
N GLY A 386 -15.68 29.04 3.82
CA GLY A 386 -16.03 30.46 3.94
C GLY A 386 -14.84 31.44 3.81
N LEU A 387 -13.62 30.95 3.62
CA LEU A 387 -12.43 31.80 3.55
C LEU A 387 -12.13 32.19 2.09
N ASP A 388 -11.97 33.48 1.84
CA ASP A 388 -11.67 34.01 0.50
C ASP A 388 -10.32 33.52 -0.04
N ASN A 389 -9.37 33.28 0.84
CA ASN A 389 -8.01 32.83 0.53
C ASN A 389 -7.85 31.29 0.55
N PHE A 390 -8.95 30.56 0.47
CA PHE A 390 -8.94 29.10 0.46
C PHE A 390 -9.69 28.54 -0.76
N ILE A 391 -9.13 27.53 -1.39
CA ILE A 391 -9.77 26.74 -2.45
C ILE A 391 -9.65 25.27 -2.10
N PHE A 392 -10.75 24.54 -2.21
CA PHE A 392 -10.75 23.09 -2.13
C PHE A 392 -10.91 22.46 -3.51
N ILE A 393 -10.02 21.54 -3.88
CA ILE A 393 -10.10 20.72 -5.09
C ILE A 393 -10.48 19.31 -4.67
N ALA A 394 -11.67 18.90 -5.09
CA ALA A 394 -12.24 17.59 -4.76
C ALA A 394 -11.48 16.44 -5.47
N PRO A 395 -11.57 15.19 -4.95
CA PRO A 395 -10.79 14.06 -5.47
C PRO A 395 -11.19 13.64 -6.90
N ASP A 396 -12.36 14.02 -7.39
CA ASP A 396 -12.86 13.78 -8.74
C ASP A 396 -12.70 14.97 -9.69
N GLU A 397 -12.13 16.07 -9.21
CA GLU A 397 -11.70 17.19 -10.06
C GLU A 397 -10.33 16.89 -10.67
N TYR A 398 -10.30 16.69 -11.99
CA TYR A 398 -9.11 16.26 -12.72
C TYR A 398 -8.18 17.43 -13.11
N ILE A 399 -7.98 18.38 -12.20
CA ILE A 399 -7.10 19.53 -12.39
C ILE A 399 -5.63 19.11 -12.27
N SER A 400 -4.76 19.70 -13.09
CA SER A 400 -3.32 19.42 -13.08
C SER A 400 -2.65 19.88 -11.78
N SER A 401 -2.21 18.93 -10.95
CA SER A 401 -1.36 19.23 -9.80
C SER A 401 -0.04 19.88 -10.19
N TYR A 402 0.52 19.50 -11.34
CA TYR A 402 1.82 20.02 -11.79
C TYR A 402 1.76 21.48 -12.25
N GLU A 403 0.64 21.93 -12.82
CA GLU A 403 0.44 23.35 -13.11
C GLU A 403 0.30 24.18 -11.83
N LEU A 404 -0.39 23.66 -10.85
CA LEU A 404 -0.51 24.29 -9.54
C LEU A 404 0.85 24.41 -8.84
N ILE A 405 1.67 23.34 -8.87
CA ILE A 405 3.02 23.29 -8.30
C ILE A 405 3.94 24.34 -8.97
N ARG A 406 3.92 24.44 -10.31
CA ARG A 406 4.76 25.43 -11.02
C ARG A 406 4.45 26.89 -10.68
N ARG A 407 3.27 27.17 -10.17
CA ARG A 407 2.81 28.52 -9.77
C ARG A 407 2.94 28.78 -8.27
N SER A 408 3.36 27.77 -7.52
CA SER A 408 3.43 27.85 -6.05
C SER A 408 4.77 28.40 -5.57
N LYS A 409 4.75 29.05 -4.43
CA LYS A 409 5.95 29.48 -3.74
C LYS A 409 6.67 28.31 -3.08
N PHE A 410 5.90 27.42 -2.46
CA PHE A 410 6.29 26.10 -1.93
C PHE A 410 5.06 25.22 -1.84
N VAL A 411 5.26 23.94 -1.58
CA VAL A 411 4.19 22.92 -1.50
C VAL A 411 4.15 22.35 -0.09
N MET A 412 2.95 22.15 0.44
CA MET A 412 2.72 21.42 1.68
C MET A 412 2.15 20.04 1.39
N ILE A 413 2.68 19.02 2.04
CA ILE A 413 2.17 17.65 1.93
C ILE A 413 2.01 17.02 3.31
N TYR A 414 1.10 16.06 3.44
CA TYR A 414 1.16 15.17 4.60
C TYR A 414 2.28 14.13 4.39
N ASN A 415 2.09 13.18 3.47
CA ASN A 415 3.08 12.14 3.11
C ASN A 415 2.95 11.70 1.65
N SER A 416 2.34 12.53 0.81
CA SER A 416 2.05 12.21 -0.59
C SER A 416 3.30 12.20 -1.46
N THR A 417 3.39 11.25 -2.41
CA THR A 417 4.50 11.16 -3.38
C THR A 417 4.61 12.36 -4.30
N ILE A 418 3.58 13.20 -4.41
CA ILE A 418 3.64 14.45 -5.17
C ILE A 418 4.72 15.40 -4.62
N GLY A 419 5.06 15.31 -3.32
CA GLY A 419 6.16 16.06 -2.73
C GLY A 419 7.50 15.69 -3.33
N LEU A 420 7.77 14.41 -3.55
CA LEU A 420 8.98 13.96 -4.23
C LEU A 420 9.07 14.50 -5.66
N GLU A 421 7.95 14.49 -6.38
CA GLU A 421 7.84 15.04 -7.74
C GLU A 421 8.01 16.56 -7.74
N SER A 422 7.44 17.28 -6.75
CA SER A 422 7.63 18.73 -6.58
C SER A 422 9.09 19.09 -6.33
N SER A 423 9.78 18.34 -5.49
CA SER A 423 11.20 18.54 -5.23
C SER A 423 12.07 18.29 -6.48
N ILE A 424 11.72 17.30 -7.32
CA ILE A 424 12.36 17.08 -8.64
C ILE A 424 12.11 18.25 -9.58
N MET A 425 10.95 18.90 -9.51
CA MET A 425 10.61 20.12 -10.27
C MET A 425 11.34 21.38 -9.76
N GLY A 426 12.11 21.28 -8.68
CA GLY A 426 12.79 22.43 -8.08
C GLY A 426 11.91 23.28 -7.16
N VAL A 427 10.74 22.79 -6.74
CA VAL A 427 9.83 23.51 -5.86
C VAL A 427 10.03 23.02 -4.41
N PRO A 428 10.22 23.93 -3.44
CA PRO A 428 10.38 23.56 -2.04
C PRO A 428 9.15 22.84 -1.49
N VAL A 429 9.36 21.83 -0.64
CA VAL A 429 8.28 21.01 -0.07
C VAL A 429 8.41 20.96 1.43
N LEU A 430 7.36 21.36 2.14
CA LEU A 430 7.22 21.21 3.58
C LEU A 430 6.34 19.99 3.88
N CYS A 431 6.92 18.97 4.51
CA CYS A 431 6.29 17.67 4.76
C CYS A 431 5.89 17.55 6.24
N ALA A 432 4.63 17.17 6.50
CA ALA A 432 4.08 17.10 7.86
C ALA A 432 4.06 15.67 8.43
N GLY A 433 3.94 14.67 7.58
CA GLY A 433 3.98 13.27 7.99
C GLY A 433 5.24 12.58 7.47
N SER A 434 5.76 11.60 8.19
CA SER A 434 6.88 10.80 7.70
C SER A 434 6.46 10.10 6.40
N ALA A 435 7.07 10.50 5.29
CA ALA A 435 6.90 9.88 3.98
C ALA A 435 8.06 8.91 3.72
N ARG A 436 7.84 7.98 2.80
CA ARG A 436 8.83 6.96 2.42
C ARG A 436 10.18 7.52 1.95
N PHE A 437 10.26 8.82 1.72
CA PHE A 437 11.42 9.52 1.16
C PHE A 437 11.96 10.62 2.11
N THR A 438 11.33 10.90 3.24
CA THR A 438 11.76 11.97 4.16
C THR A 438 13.15 11.72 4.73
N ASP A 439 13.48 10.48 5.08
CA ASP A 439 14.76 10.08 5.66
C ASP A 439 15.96 10.22 4.69
N PHE A 440 15.66 10.49 3.42
CA PHE A 440 16.68 10.67 2.38
C PHE A 440 17.03 12.14 2.11
N GLY A 441 16.54 13.08 2.93
CA GLY A 441 16.79 14.51 2.72
C GLY A 441 16.24 15.02 1.40
N THR A 442 15.01 14.66 1.07
CA THR A 442 14.34 14.99 -0.20
C THR A 442 13.44 16.21 -0.09
N VAL A 443 13.04 16.57 1.13
CA VAL A 443 12.07 17.62 1.46
C VAL A 443 12.41 18.24 2.81
N PHE A 444 11.85 19.40 3.14
CA PHE A 444 11.88 19.93 4.50
C PHE A 444 10.95 19.10 5.39
N PHE A 445 11.52 18.44 6.37
CA PHE A 445 10.80 17.62 7.35
C PHE A 445 11.27 17.98 8.76
N PRO A 446 10.59 18.91 9.43
CA PRO A 446 10.92 19.34 10.79
C PRO A 446 10.80 18.22 11.82
N THR A 447 11.36 18.45 13.01
CA THR A 447 11.46 17.42 14.06
C THR A 447 10.27 17.38 15.01
N SER A 448 9.40 18.40 14.98
CA SER A 448 8.18 18.49 15.81
C SER A 448 7.09 19.29 15.11
N ALA A 449 5.86 19.23 15.62
CA ALA A 449 4.73 20.00 15.13
C ALA A 449 4.97 21.53 15.28
N GLU A 450 5.60 21.95 16.38
CA GLU A 450 5.95 23.34 16.63
C GLU A 450 7.00 23.83 15.62
N ALA A 451 8.05 23.05 15.40
CA ALA A 451 9.09 23.36 14.41
C ALA A 451 8.50 23.40 12.98
N TYR A 452 7.52 22.54 12.68
CA TYR A 452 6.78 22.58 11.42
C TYR A 452 6.01 23.89 11.24
N LEU A 453 5.26 24.32 12.23
CA LEU A 453 4.50 25.57 12.18
C LEU A 453 5.42 26.79 12.10
N GLN A 454 6.52 26.79 12.86
CA GLN A 454 7.53 27.85 12.75
C GLN A 454 8.13 27.93 11.34
N GLN A 455 8.51 26.81 10.76
CA GLN A 455 9.05 26.75 9.40
C GLN A 455 8.02 27.20 8.35
N LEU A 456 6.73 26.88 8.56
CA LEU A 456 5.63 27.34 7.71
C LEU A 456 5.52 28.87 7.75
N GLU A 457 5.56 29.48 8.94
CA GLU A 457 5.53 30.95 9.10
C GLU A 457 6.75 31.62 8.44
N GLU A 458 7.96 31.06 8.61
CA GLU A 458 9.17 31.53 7.95
C GLU A 458 9.04 31.48 6.41
N PHE A 459 8.48 30.39 5.87
CA PHE A 459 8.24 30.25 4.44
C PHE A 459 7.20 31.27 3.92
N LEU A 460 6.15 31.52 4.68
CA LEU A 460 5.11 32.50 4.30
C LEU A 460 5.64 33.93 4.34
N ALA A 461 6.47 34.26 5.31
CA ALA A 461 7.02 35.60 5.50
C ALA A 461 8.13 35.98 4.50
N SER A 462 8.94 34.99 4.06
CA SER A 462 10.03 35.24 3.13
C SER A 462 9.52 35.65 1.75
N ASP A 463 10.31 36.41 0.97
CA ASP A 463 9.94 36.72 -0.43
C ASP A 463 10.10 35.50 -1.34
N GLU A 464 11.12 34.68 -1.10
CA GLU A 464 11.42 33.46 -1.82
C GLU A 464 11.80 32.35 -0.86
N VAL A 465 11.30 31.15 -1.10
CA VAL A 465 11.74 29.92 -0.41
C VAL A 465 12.71 29.20 -1.32
N LYS A 466 13.97 29.14 -0.93
CA LYS A 466 14.98 28.43 -1.72
C LYS A 466 14.95 26.94 -1.39
N ILE A 467 14.83 26.12 -2.42
CA ILE A 467 15.00 24.68 -2.28
C ILE A 467 16.46 24.37 -1.93
N HIS A 468 16.68 23.45 -0.98
CA HIS A 468 18.03 22.98 -0.74
C HIS A 468 18.51 22.13 -1.94
N PRO A 469 19.70 22.39 -2.52
CA PRO A 469 20.19 21.66 -3.71
C PRO A 469 20.18 20.15 -3.54
N GLU A 470 20.46 19.66 -2.34
CA GLU A 470 20.42 18.25 -1.97
C GLU A 470 19.01 17.65 -2.07
N HIS A 471 17.94 18.42 -1.81
CA HIS A 471 16.58 17.89 -1.89
C HIS A 471 16.24 17.45 -3.32
N THR A 472 16.53 18.27 -4.33
CA THR A 472 16.32 17.89 -5.74
C THR A 472 17.18 16.72 -6.13
N ARG A 473 18.48 16.75 -5.79
CA ARG A 473 19.42 15.65 -6.06
C ARG A 473 18.95 14.34 -5.43
N ASN A 474 18.64 14.34 -4.15
CA ASN A 474 18.21 13.15 -3.42
C ASN A 474 16.84 12.65 -3.88
N SER A 475 15.92 13.55 -4.25
CA SER A 475 14.62 13.18 -4.82
C SER A 475 14.78 12.46 -6.16
N ARG A 476 15.68 12.94 -7.03
CA ARG A 476 16.02 12.27 -8.29
C ARG A 476 16.63 10.89 -8.06
N ARG A 477 17.58 10.77 -7.13
CA ARG A 477 18.22 9.50 -6.72
C ARG A 477 17.18 8.51 -6.19
N PHE A 478 16.36 8.94 -5.25
CA PHE A 478 15.31 8.11 -4.64
C PHE A 478 14.30 7.63 -5.69
N PHE A 479 13.78 8.55 -6.52
CA PHE A 479 12.79 8.22 -7.54
C PHE A 479 13.35 7.24 -8.56
N TYR A 480 14.56 7.50 -9.08
CA TYR A 480 15.22 6.62 -10.04
C TYR A 480 15.46 5.23 -9.46
N PHE A 481 16.03 5.17 -8.26
CA PHE A 481 16.35 3.91 -7.60
C PHE A 481 15.07 3.08 -7.35
N HIS A 482 14.04 3.70 -6.79
CA HIS A 482 12.77 3.02 -6.58
C HIS A 482 12.15 2.51 -7.87
N TYR A 483 12.07 3.38 -8.89
CA TYR A 483 11.35 3.07 -10.13
C TYR A 483 12.10 2.07 -11.02
N PHE A 484 13.41 2.21 -11.16
CA PHE A 484 14.19 1.44 -12.12
C PHE A 484 14.96 0.27 -11.49
N ILE A 485 15.41 0.36 -10.25
CA ILE A 485 16.29 -0.62 -9.60
C ILE A 485 15.52 -1.52 -8.63
N ALA A 486 14.69 -0.96 -7.75
CA ALA A 486 14.00 -1.71 -6.72
C ALA A 486 12.61 -2.22 -7.12
N SER A 487 12.08 -1.80 -8.27
CA SER A 487 10.80 -2.29 -8.81
C SER A 487 11.01 -3.55 -9.64
N LEU A 488 10.74 -4.71 -9.08
CA LEU A 488 10.79 -5.97 -9.82
C LEU A 488 9.60 -6.07 -10.79
N ARG A 489 9.87 -6.07 -12.08
CA ARG A 489 8.84 -5.97 -13.14
C ARG A 489 8.38 -7.35 -13.58
N PHE A 490 7.09 -7.58 -13.51
CA PHE A 490 6.49 -8.85 -13.89
C PHE A 490 5.63 -8.76 -15.16
N GLY A 491 5.81 -7.71 -15.96
CA GLY A 491 5.14 -7.53 -17.25
C GLY A 491 5.48 -8.59 -18.31
N GLU A 492 6.56 -9.36 -18.12
CA GLU A 492 6.88 -10.55 -18.91
C GLU A 492 5.86 -11.67 -18.68
N PHE A 493 5.30 -11.76 -17.48
CA PHE A 493 4.40 -12.82 -17.00
C PHE A 493 2.94 -12.38 -16.96
N LEU A 494 2.69 -11.10 -16.73
CA LEU A 494 1.39 -10.53 -16.38
C LEU A 494 0.95 -9.47 -17.38
N GLU A 495 -0.37 -9.40 -17.57
CA GLU A 495 -1.04 -8.29 -18.24
C GLU A 495 -2.25 -7.84 -17.43
N PRO A 496 -2.70 -6.57 -17.55
CA PRO A 496 -3.92 -6.10 -16.91
C PRO A 496 -5.14 -6.92 -17.38
N SER A 497 -6.05 -7.21 -16.45
CA SER A 497 -7.35 -7.78 -16.80
C SER A 497 -8.31 -6.68 -17.26
N THR A 498 -9.38 -7.06 -17.94
CA THR A 498 -10.52 -6.17 -18.23
C THR A 498 -11.17 -5.64 -16.95
N GLN A 499 -11.12 -6.40 -15.87
CA GLN A 499 -11.55 -5.94 -14.55
C GLN A 499 -10.43 -5.17 -13.84
N ARG A 500 -10.69 -3.92 -13.51
CA ARG A 500 -9.74 -3.03 -12.82
C ARG A 500 -9.20 -3.65 -11.51
N GLY A 501 -7.89 -3.61 -11.35
CA GLY A 501 -7.20 -4.16 -10.18
C GLY A 501 -6.96 -5.67 -10.22
N PHE A 502 -7.30 -6.32 -11.34
CA PHE A 502 -6.98 -7.72 -11.61
C PHE A 502 -5.92 -7.85 -12.71
N VAL A 503 -5.21 -8.98 -12.68
CA VAL A 503 -4.22 -9.34 -13.71
C VAL A 503 -4.50 -10.71 -14.29
N ARG A 504 -3.95 -10.96 -15.47
CA ARG A 504 -3.99 -12.25 -16.18
C ARG A 504 -2.59 -12.70 -16.51
N TRP A 505 -2.41 -14.00 -16.62
CA TRP A 505 -1.18 -14.59 -17.09
C TRP A 505 -1.02 -14.40 -18.60
N LYS A 506 0.16 -13.95 -19.01
CA LYS A 506 0.61 -14.07 -20.39
C LYS A 506 1.02 -15.52 -20.70
N LYS A 507 1.20 -15.84 -21.97
CA LYS A 507 1.91 -17.06 -22.37
C LYS A 507 3.41 -16.78 -22.25
N PHE A 508 4.13 -17.61 -21.52
CA PHE A 508 5.58 -17.52 -21.38
C PHE A 508 6.18 -18.93 -21.27
N PRO A 509 7.43 -19.15 -21.69
CA PRO A 509 8.12 -20.40 -21.48
C PRO A 509 8.48 -20.58 -20.00
N LEU A 510 8.41 -21.81 -19.49
CA LEU A 510 8.70 -22.09 -18.07
C LEU A 510 10.11 -21.67 -17.65
N SER A 511 11.09 -21.74 -18.58
CA SER A 511 12.46 -21.27 -18.35
C SER A 511 12.55 -19.80 -17.91
N LEU A 512 11.59 -18.96 -18.30
CA LEU A 512 11.58 -17.54 -17.92
C LEU A 512 11.47 -17.36 -16.39
N LEU A 513 10.86 -18.30 -15.66
CA LEU A 513 10.82 -18.33 -14.19
C LEU A 513 12.21 -18.56 -13.52
N SER A 514 13.25 -18.77 -14.32
CA SER A 514 14.63 -18.90 -13.83
C SER A 514 15.58 -17.93 -14.53
N THR A 515 15.27 -17.48 -15.75
CA THR A 515 16.18 -16.67 -16.57
C THR A 515 15.90 -15.19 -16.55
N SER A 516 14.66 -14.75 -16.24
CA SER A 516 14.33 -13.34 -16.11
C SER A 516 15.18 -12.66 -15.03
N ALA A 517 15.72 -11.48 -15.33
CA ALA A 517 16.52 -10.70 -14.38
C ALA A 517 15.72 -10.35 -13.11
N TYR A 518 14.41 -10.08 -13.26
CA TYR A 518 13.51 -9.77 -12.14
C TYR A 518 13.28 -10.98 -11.24
N ILE A 519 13.15 -12.18 -11.84
CA ILE A 519 13.03 -13.42 -11.08
C ILE A 519 14.35 -13.79 -10.41
N ARG A 520 15.50 -13.58 -11.05
CA ARG A 520 16.80 -13.80 -10.40
C ARG A 520 16.99 -12.90 -9.18
N ALA A 521 16.66 -11.60 -9.29
CA ALA A 521 16.70 -10.69 -8.15
C ALA A 521 15.73 -11.10 -7.02
N LEU A 522 14.54 -11.60 -7.39
CA LEU A 522 13.57 -12.15 -6.44
C LEU A 522 14.10 -13.40 -5.72
N LEU A 523 14.68 -14.35 -6.47
CA LEU A 523 15.26 -15.58 -5.92
C LEU A 523 16.48 -15.30 -5.04
N ASP A 524 17.37 -14.41 -5.47
CA ASP A 524 18.52 -13.96 -4.69
C ASP A 524 18.06 -13.40 -3.34
N GLY A 525 17.05 -12.52 -3.38
CA GLY A 525 16.43 -11.97 -2.17
C GLY A 525 15.75 -13.01 -1.29
N ILE A 526 15.08 -14.02 -1.82
CA ILE A 526 14.38 -15.04 -1.01
C ILE A 526 15.35 -16.11 -0.48
N LEU A 527 16.31 -16.56 -1.27
CA LEU A 527 17.13 -17.73 -0.96
C LEU A 527 18.53 -17.39 -0.44
N HIS A 528 19.08 -16.23 -0.80
CA HIS A 528 20.50 -15.88 -0.55
C HIS A 528 20.70 -14.56 0.19
N ASP A 529 19.64 -14.00 0.81
CA ASP A 529 19.67 -12.74 1.56
C ASP A 529 20.05 -11.50 0.74
N GLY A 530 19.82 -11.54 -0.58
CA GLY A 530 20.00 -10.41 -1.46
C GLY A 530 19.01 -9.27 -1.21
N LYS A 531 19.29 -8.11 -1.78
CA LYS A 531 18.52 -6.87 -1.54
C LYS A 531 17.30 -6.69 -2.44
N PHE A 532 16.94 -7.66 -3.29
CA PHE A 532 15.85 -7.55 -4.28
C PHE A 532 16.06 -6.41 -5.29
N LEU A 533 17.29 -6.17 -5.71
CA LEU A 533 17.67 -5.10 -6.62
C LEU A 533 18.08 -5.65 -7.98
N LEU A 534 17.82 -4.86 -9.01
CA LEU A 534 18.33 -5.11 -10.36
C LEU A 534 19.76 -4.60 -10.47
N SER A 535 20.61 -5.34 -11.16
CA SER A 535 21.89 -4.84 -11.68
C SER A 535 21.61 -3.98 -12.90
N GLU A 536 22.14 -2.75 -12.95
CA GLU A 536 22.14 -1.89 -14.14
C GLU A 536 23.40 -2.10 -14.97
#